data_f54e2814dcf12755615e45fc9ce8dce4
#
_entry.id   f54e2814dcf12755615e45fc9ce8dce4
#
_cell.length_a   1.000
_cell.length_b   1.000
_cell.length_c   1.000
_cell.angle_alpha   90.00
_cell.angle_beta   90.00
_cell.angle_gamma   90.00
#
_symmetry.space_group_name_H-M   'P 1'
#
loop_
_entity.id
_entity.type
_entity.pdbx_description
1 polymer ?
#
loop_
_entity_poly.entity_id
_entity_poly.type
_entity_poly.pdbx_seq_one_letter_code
_entity_poly.pdbx_strand_id
1 'polypeptide(L)'
;MSVRHQRPVFDTEPPGELDGRGRHGTVLCMSDEPAEGTARPESGLTDDDFSPIWADDDRPRIPRVAGEREALVAYLEYYRATVAIKCRDLTAEQARTRSMPPSSLSIHGVVRHLAGVERWWFQQNFERRDVPFLFFTEDDPGLDFDPPLDADFSADLGTWRAECVVSREIVAAHDLDDIARPLDWYEDVDLRWLVLRMISEYAQHCGHVDLLREGIDGRTGA
;
A
#
# COMPACT_ATOMS: atom_id res chain seq x y z
N MET A 1 20.14 -27.28 17.31
CA MET A 1 20.54 -25.87 17.24
C MET A 1 19.30 -25.08 16.88
N SER A 2 18.76 -24.32 17.82
CA SER A 2 17.49 -23.60 17.66
C SER A 2 17.79 -22.30 16.93
N VAL A 3 17.35 -22.18 15.67
CA VAL A 3 17.45 -20.95 14.88
C VAL A 3 16.38 -19.99 15.40
N ARG A 4 16.80 -18.90 16.04
CA ARG A 4 15.89 -17.83 16.42
C ARG A 4 15.55 -17.04 15.15
N HIS A 5 14.34 -17.17 14.66
CA HIS A 5 13.80 -16.34 13.59
C HIS A 5 13.73 -14.88 14.09
N GLN A 6 14.53 -14.01 13.51
CA GLN A 6 14.40 -12.58 13.73
C GLN A 6 13.22 -12.07 12.87
N ARG A 7 12.35 -11.30 13.51
CA ARG A 7 11.16 -10.72 12.87
C ARG A 7 11.58 -9.73 11.79
N PRO A 8 10.97 -9.73 10.61
CA PRO A 8 11.03 -8.56 9.73
C PRO A 8 10.46 -7.35 10.47
N VAL A 9 11.04 -6.16 10.22
CA VAL A 9 10.71 -4.91 10.92
C VAL A 9 9.35 -4.38 10.47
N PHE A 10 8.30 -5.12 10.82
CA PHE A 10 6.92 -4.65 10.79
C PHE A 10 6.47 -4.57 12.25
N ASP A 11 7.00 -3.54 12.97
CA ASP A 11 6.65 -3.29 14.36
C ASP A 11 5.18 -2.88 14.46
N THR A 12 4.32 -3.86 14.75
CA THR A 12 3.05 -3.60 15.43
C THR A 12 3.13 -4.28 16.78
N GLU A 13 3.54 -3.52 17.81
CA GLU A 13 3.30 -3.97 19.18
C GLU A 13 1.78 -4.16 19.39
N PRO A 14 1.36 -5.25 20.04
CA PRO A 14 -0.04 -5.41 20.40
C PRO A 14 -0.45 -4.27 21.35
N PRO A 15 -1.69 -3.74 21.23
CA PRO A 15 -2.18 -2.73 22.16
C PRO A 15 -2.13 -3.27 23.59
N GLY A 16 -1.41 -2.57 24.48
CA GLY A 16 -1.32 -2.90 25.88
C GLY A 16 -2.72 -3.01 26.52
N GLU A 17 -2.90 -3.97 27.39
CA GLU A 17 -4.12 -4.13 28.20
C GLU A 17 -4.50 -2.79 28.85
N LEU A 18 -5.66 -2.25 28.46
CA LEU A 18 -6.25 -1.10 29.11
C LEU A 18 -6.81 -1.54 30.46
N ASP A 19 -6.14 -1.13 31.54
CA ASP A 19 -6.60 -1.27 32.92
C ASP A 19 -8.00 -0.62 33.09
N GLY A 20 -8.96 -1.47 33.42
CA GLY A 20 -10.37 -1.11 33.58
C GLY A 20 -10.63 -0.23 34.78
N ARG A 21 -10.55 1.08 34.64
CA ARG A 21 -11.19 2.01 35.58
C ARG A 21 -12.16 2.91 34.85
N GLY A 22 -13.44 2.57 35.00
CA GLY A 22 -14.56 3.27 34.44
C GLY A 22 -14.66 4.73 34.91
N ARG A 23 -14.91 5.61 33.97
CA ARG A 23 -15.70 6.82 34.20
C ARG A 23 -16.90 6.80 33.27
N HIS A 24 -18.06 6.64 33.83
CA HIS A 24 -19.33 6.83 33.14
C HIS A 24 -19.42 8.28 32.67
N GLY A 25 -19.15 8.51 31.42
CA GLY A 25 -19.55 9.72 30.72
C GLY A 25 -20.94 9.49 30.15
N THR A 26 -21.93 10.22 30.63
CA THR A 26 -23.30 10.24 30.11
C THR A 26 -23.25 10.70 28.65
N VAL A 27 -23.50 9.80 27.70
CA VAL A 27 -23.77 10.15 26.31
C VAL A 27 -25.17 10.75 26.27
N LEU A 28 -25.25 12.06 26.05
CA LEU A 28 -26.50 12.73 25.72
C LEU A 28 -26.95 12.22 24.36
N CYS A 29 -27.99 11.37 24.36
CA CYS A 29 -28.79 11.12 23.16
C CYS A 29 -29.47 12.42 22.77
N MET A 30 -28.96 13.10 21.74
CA MET A 30 -29.69 14.15 21.06
C MET A 30 -30.76 13.47 20.21
N SER A 31 -32.03 13.75 20.52
CA SER A 31 -33.20 13.33 19.76
C SER A 31 -33.12 13.85 18.34
N ASP A 32 -33.21 12.92 17.38
CA ASP A 32 -33.39 13.21 15.95
C ASP A 32 -34.76 13.87 15.71
N GLU A 33 -34.77 15.19 15.56
CA GLU A 33 -35.82 15.85 14.80
C GLU A 33 -35.23 16.13 13.38
N PRO A 34 -35.96 15.77 12.32
CA PRO A 34 -35.49 16.09 10.97
C PRO A 34 -35.60 17.59 10.75
N ALA A 35 -34.48 18.30 10.70
CA ALA A 35 -34.43 19.67 10.24
C ALA A 35 -34.88 19.74 8.78
N GLU A 36 -35.98 20.46 8.53
CA GLU A 36 -36.49 20.78 7.19
C GLU A 36 -35.37 21.40 6.33
N GLY A 37 -35.19 20.78 5.19
CA GLY A 37 -34.67 21.27 3.92
C GLY A 37 -33.88 22.57 3.90
N THR A 38 -32.61 22.55 4.29
CA THR A 38 -31.63 23.41 3.66
C THR A 38 -31.01 22.61 2.53
N ALA A 39 -31.42 22.93 1.27
CA ALA A 39 -30.72 22.45 0.09
C ALA A 39 -29.22 22.72 0.30
N ARG A 40 -28.40 21.66 0.26
CA ARG A 40 -26.95 21.80 0.18
C ARG A 40 -26.69 22.77 -0.96
N PRO A 41 -25.88 23.84 -0.77
CA PRO A 41 -25.43 24.62 -1.92
C PRO A 41 -24.80 23.62 -2.88
N GLU A 42 -25.28 23.57 -4.12
CA GLU A 42 -24.61 22.84 -5.16
C GLU A 42 -23.19 23.41 -5.18
N SER A 43 -22.21 22.65 -4.72
CA SER A 43 -20.82 23.00 -4.93
C SER A 43 -20.69 23.05 -6.45
N GLY A 44 -20.45 24.21 -7.03
CA GLY A 44 -20.28 24.36 -8.48
C GLY A 44 -19.02 23.67 -9.01
N LEU A 45 -18.43 22.78 -8.25
CA LEU A 45 -17.30 21.93 -8.63
C LEU A 45 -17.84 20.72 -9.40
N THR A 46 -17.53 20.67 -10.68
CA THR A 46 -17.77 19.54 -11.55
C THR A 46 -16.61 18.55 -11.45
N ASP A 47 -16.80 17.30 -11.93
CA ASP A 47 -15.70 16.34 -12.03
C ASP A 47 -14.54 16.84 -12.91
N ASP A 48 -14.79 17.84 -13.78
CA ASP A 48 -13.78 18.48 -14.63
C ASP A 48 -12.91 19.50 -13.86
N ASP A 49 -13.34 19.97 -12.68
CA ASP A 49 -12.53 20.84 -11.82
C ASP A 49 -11.39 20.08 -11.12
N PHE A 50 -11.44 18.75 -11.17
CA PHE A 50 -10.34 17.85 -10.78
C PHE A 50 -9.64 17.31 -12.03
N SER A 51 -9.18 18.19 -12.90
CA SER A 51 -8.35 17.79 -14.03
C SER A 51 -7.14 17.00 -13.55
N PRO A 52 -6.80 15.89 -14.22
CA PRO A 52 -5.63 15.13 -13.84
C PRO A 52 -4.40 16.03 -13.90
N ILE A 53 -3.63 16.05 -12.80
CA ILE A 53 -2.40 16.85 -12.67
C ILE A 53 -1.36 16.41 -13.70
N TRP A 54 -1.47 15.17 -14.16
CA TRP A 54 -0.63 14.57 -15.20
C TRP A 54 -1.45 14.38 -16.46
N ALA A 55 -0.95 14.87 -17.60
CA ALA A 55 -1.66 14.81 -18.88
C ALA A 55 -2.00 13.38 -19.36
N ASP A 56 -1.30 12.38 -18.83
CA ASP A 56 -1.44 10.96 -19.12
C ASP A 56 -1.88 10.13 -17.89
N ASP A 57 -2.68 10.75 -17.02
CA ASP A 57 -3.24 10.06 -15.85
C ASP A 57 -4.27 9.01 -16.28
N ASP A 58 -3.85 7.76 -16.23
CA ASP A 58 -4.65 6.57 -16.56
C ASP A 58 -5.06 5.76 -15.33
N ARG A 59 -5.00 6.38 -14.12
CA ARG A 59 -5.44 5.73 -12.89
C ARG A 59 -6.91 5.33 -12.96
N PRO A 60 -7.26 4.14 -12.47
CA PRO A 60 -8.65 3.73 -12.39
C PRO A 60 -9.43 4.66 -11.45
N ARG A 61 -10.65 5.04 -11.84
CA ARG A 61 -11.53 5.81 -10.95
C ARG A 61 -11.99 4.94 -9.79
N ILE A 62 -11.91 5.48 -8.57
CA ILE A 62 -12.47 4.84 -7.39
C ILE A 62 -13.98 5.13 -7.36
N PRO A 63 -14.86 4.11 -7.40
CA PRO A 63 -16.29 4.32 -7.35
C PRO A 63 -16.70 4.89 -5.99
N ARG A 64 -17.57 5.91 -5.99
CA ARG A 64 -18.09 6.52 -4.74
C ARG A 64 -19.17 5.67 -4.08
N VAL A 65 -19.83 4.80 -4.85
CA VAL A 65 -20.81 3.81 -4.38
C VAL A 65 -20.47 2.48 -5.04
N ALA A 66 -20.14 1.49 -4.23
CA ALA A 66 -19.72 0.16 -4.69
C ALA A 66 -19.96 -0.88 -3.59
N GLY A 67 -19.94 -2.15 -3.97
CA GLY A 67 -19.83 -3.24 -3.02
C GLY A 67 -18.46 -3.26 -2.34
N GLU A 68 -18.36 -3.90 -1.17
CA GLU A 68 -17.12 -3.92 -0.38
C GLU A 68 -15.90 -4.37 -1.19
N ARG A 69 -15.97 -5.53 -1.85
CA ARG A 69 -14.88 -6.06 -2.67
C ARG A 69 -14.48 -5.10 -3.78
N GLU A 70 -15.46 -4.55 -4.49
CA GLU A 70 -15.21 -3.62 -5.58
C GLU A 70 -14.49 -2.37 -5.08
N ALA A 71 -14.93 -1.81 -3.96
CA ALA A 71 -14.28 -0.65 -3.35
C ALA A 71 -12.84 -0.95 -2.94
N LEU A 72 -12.61 -2.06 -2.22
CA LEU A 72 -11.27 -2.45 -1.76
C LEU A 72 -10.31 -2.66 -2.94
N VAL A 73 -10.74 -3.39 -3.96
CA VAL A 73 -9.92 -3.63 -5.16
C VAL A 73 -9.65 -2.32 -5.89
N ALA A 74 -10.66 -1.44 -6.06
CA ALA A 74 -10.48 -0.17 -6.74
C ALA A 74 -9.45 0.73 -6.04
N TYR A 75 -9.47 0.81 -4.70
CA TYR A 75 -8.47 1.55 -3.93
C TYR A 75 -7.06 0.97 -4.10
N LEU A 76 -6.90 -0.35 -4.01
CA LEU A 76 -5.59 -0.98 -4.19
C LEU A 76 -5.04 -0.74 -5.60
N GLU A 77 -5.88 -0.88 -6.63
CA GLU A 77 -5.48 -0.64 -8.02
C GLU A 77 -5.14 0.83 -8.28
N TYR A 78 -5.88 1.76 -7.69
CA TYR A 78 -5.58 3.18 -7.77
C TYR A 78 -4.17 3.51 -7.23
N TYR A 79 -3.81 2.98 -6.08
CA TYR A 79 -2.48 3.20 -5.50
C TYR A 79 -1.37 2.49 -6.29
N ARG A 80 -1.60 1.27 -6.79
CA ARG A 80 -0.66 0.60 -7.69
C ARG A 80 -0.41 1.42 -8.96
N ALA A 81 -1.47 1.95 -9.56
CA ALA A 81 -1.37 2.84 -10.71
C ALA A 81 -0.64 4.15 -10.37
N THR A 82 -0.85 4.71 -9.17
CA THR A 82 -0.12 5.89 -8.70
C THR A 82 1.40 5.63 -8.66
N VAL A 83 1.83 4.50 -8.08
CA VAL A 83 3.26 4.12 -8.08
C VAL A 83 3.78 3.99 -9.53
N ALA A 84 3.00 3.35 -10.42
CA ALA A 84 3.40 3.19 -11.82
C ALA A 84 3.60 4.54 -12.54
N ILE A 85 2.67 5.50 -12.35
CA ILE A 85 2.78 6.85 -12.91
C ILE A 85 4.01 7.57 -12.39
N LYS A 86 4.28 7.48 -11.09
CA LYS A 86 5.44 8.14 -10.48
C LYS A 86 6.79 7.56 -10.93
N CYS A 87 6.79 6.35 -11.49
CA CYS A 87 7.97 5.73 -12.10
C CYS A 87 8.16 6.08 -13.58
N ARG A 88 7.18 6.71 -14.25
CA ARG A 88 7.28 7.03 -15.68
C ARG A 88 8.38 8.04 -15.95
N ASP A 89 9.04 7.86 -17.10
CA ASP A 89 10.07 8.77 -17.63
C ASP A 89 11.29 8.98 -16.72
N LEU A 90 11.47 8.18 -15.67
CA LEU A 90 12.67 8.21 -14.85
C LEU A 90 13.79 7.41 -15.51
N THR A 91 14.97 8.01 -15.56
CA THR A 91 16.21 7.25 -15.82
C THR A 91 16.55 6.38 -14.60
N ALA A 92 17.40 5.36 -14.79
CA ALA A 92 17.87 4.53 -13.70
C ALA A 92 18.61 5.33 -12.61
N GLU A 93 19.35 6.37 -13.01
CA GLU A 93 20.02 7.28 -12.08
C GLU A 93 19.03 8.09 -11.26
N GLN A 94 18.01 8.68 -11.91
CA GLN A 94 16.95 9.42 -11.23
C GLN A 94 16.19 8.54 -10.24
N ALA A 95 15.83 7.30 -10.63
CA ALA A 95 15.11 6.37 -9.77
C ALA A 95 15.91 5.98 -8.52
N ARG A 96 17.24 6.01 -8.56
CA ARG A 96 18.14 5.74 -7.42
C ARG A 96 18.44 6.96 -6.57
N THR A 97 18.06 8.16 -7.02
CA THR A 97 18.38 9.39 -6.32
C THR A 97 17.66 9.44 -4.96
N ARG A 98 18.43 9.69 -3.90
CA ARG A 98 17.92 9.95 -2.54
C ARG A 98 17.64 11.45 -2.42
N SER A 99 16.52 11.88 -3.00
CA SER A 99 16.20 13.28 -3.20
C SER A 99 15.71 14.02 -1.93
N MET A 100 15.45 13.28 -0.82
CA MET A 100 14.89 13.82 0.42
C MET A 100 15.78 13.56 1.64
N PRO A 101 16.99 14.16 1.72
CA PRO A 101 17.84 13.98 2.90
C PRO A 101 17.18 14.48 4.21
N PRO A 102 17.36 13.82 5.35
CA PRO A 102 18.30 12.71 5.60
C PRO A 102 17.76 11.30 5.27
N SER A 103 16.60 11.19 4.62
CA SER A 103 16.03 9.90 4.23
C SER A 103 16.96 9.17 3.27
N SER A 104 17.09 7.85 3.46
CA SER A 104 17.81 6.96 2.55
C SER A 104 16.93 6.41 1.42
N LEU A 105 15.63 6.72 1.41
CA LEU A 105 14.70 6.20 0.42
C LEU A 105 15.02 6.70 -1.00
N SER A 106 14.80 5.82 -1.96
CA SER A 106 14.79 6.11 -3.39
C SER A 106 13.55 5.47 -4.03
N ILE A 107 13.11 5.97 -5.17
CA ILE A 107 11.98 5.37 -5.92
C ILE A 107 12.30 3.92 -6.28
N HIS A 108 13.53 3.63 -6.70
CA HIS A 108 13.96 2.27 -7.02
C HIS A 108 13.83 1.33 -5.81
N GLY A 109 14.31 1.76 -4.62
CA GLY A 109 14.17 0.99 -3.40
C GLY A 109 12.70 0.74 -3.03
N VAL A 110 11.83 1.75 -3.13
CA VAL A 110 10.40 1.59 -2.85
C VAL A 110 9.75 0.60 -3.83
N VAL A 111 10.09 0.61 -5.12
CA VAL A 111 9.57 -0.38 -6.09
C VAL A 111 9.98 -1.80 -5.72
N ARG A 112 11.23 -2.02 -5.34
CA ARG A 112 11.72 -3.33 -4.88
C ARG A 112 10.99 -3.79 -3.62
N HIS A 113 10.86 -2.89 -2.65
CA HIS A 113 10.13 -3.15 -1.41
C HIS A 113 8.68 -3.58 -1.71
N LEU A 114 7.95 -2.82 -2.50
CA LEU A 114 6.57 -3.13 -2.86
C LEU A 114 6.44 -4.47 -3.60
N ALA A 115 7.40 -4.84 -4.44
CA ALA A 115 7.42 -6.17 -5.07
C ALA A 115 7.58 -7.28 -4.02
N GLY A 116 8.48 -7.10 -3.07
CA GLY A 116 8.68 -8.03 -1.95
C GLY A 116 7.42 -8.17 -1.08
N VAL A 117 6.76 -7.04 -0.77
CA VAL A 117 5.53 -6.98 0.04
C VAL A 117 4.36 -7.69 -0.67
N GLU A 118 4.19 -7.49 -1.99
CA GLU A 118 3.18 -8.23 -2.78
C GLU A 118 3.38 -9.74 -2.68
N ARG A 119 4.59 -10.23 -2.95
CA ARG A 119 4.92 -11.66 -2.87
C ARG A 119 4.73 -12.20 -1.47
N TRP A 120 5.26 -11.50 -0.49
CA TRP A 120 5.25 -11.96 0.89
C TRP A 120 3.84 -12.12 1.44
N TRP A 121 2.98 -11.12 1.25
CA TRP A 121 1.62 -11.16 1.77
C TRP A 121 0.72 -12.13 1.01
N PHE A 122 0.65 -12.05 -0.31
CA PHE A 122 -0.31 -12.85 -1.07
C PHE A 122 0.18 -14.28 -1.29
N GLN A 123 1.42 -14.47 -1.69
CA GLN A 123 1.90 -15.81 -2.04
C GLN A 123 2.42 -16.59 -0.84
N GLN A 124 3.33 -16.00 -0.06
CA GLN A 124 3.98 -16.73 1.04
C GLN A 124 3.06 -16.84 2.25
N ASN A 125 2.36 -15.76 2.64
CA ASN A 125 1.52 -15.78 3.83
C ASN A 125 0.10 -16.25 3.56
N PHE A 126 -0.59 -15.69 2.57
CA PHE A 126 -1.99 -16.05 2.33
C PHE A 126 -2.13 -17.43 1.70
N GLU A 127 -1.49 -17.69 0.57
CA GLU A 127 -1.57 -19.00 -0.11
C GLU A 127 -0.52 -20.03 0.32
N ARG A 128 0.43 -19.68 1.18
CA ARG A 128 1.46 -20.59 1.68
C ARG A 128 2.32 -21.21 0.58
N ARG A 129 2.55 -20.47 -0.49
CA ARG A 129 3.41 -20.91 -1.58
C ARG A 129 4.87 -20.95 -1.13
N ASP A 130 5.57 -22.00 -1.50
CA ASP A 130 7.03 -22.12 -1.30
C ASP A 130 7.75 -21.37 -2.43
N VAL A 131 7.85 -20.06 -2.29
CA VAL A 131 8.56 -19.17 -3.22
C VAL A 131 9.61 -18.36 -2.46
N PRO A 132 10.77 -18.06 -3.07
CA PRO A 132 11.83 -17.31 -2.38
C PRO A 132 11.42 -15.85 -2.13
N PHE A 133 12.05 -15.23 -1.13
CA PHE A 133 11.98 -13.77 -0.95
C PHE A 133 12.50 -13.03 -2.19
N LEU A 134 11.99 -11.81 -2.39
CA LEU A 134 12.49 -10.88 -3.40
C LEU A 134 13.31 -9.79 -2.73
N PHE A 135 14.48 -9.53 -3.27
CA PHE A 135 15.32 -8.37 -2.95
C PHE A 135 15.79 -8.20 -1.50
N PHE A 136 15.40 -9.08 -0.62
CA PHE A 136 15.87 -9.11 0.76
C PHE A 136 16.18 -10.55 1.19
N THR A 137 16.82 -10.70 2.33
CA THR A 137 17.15 -12.00 2.92
C THR A 137 16.72 -12.02 4.38
N GLU A 138 16.70 -13.19 5.00
CA GLU A 138 16.45 -13.31 6.44
C GLU A 138 17.50 -12.57 7.27
N ASP A 139 18.74 -12.49 6.77
CA ASP A 139 19.84 -11.81 7.45
C ASP A 139 19.84 -10.29 7.25
N ASP A 140 19.23 -9.80 6.15
CA ASP A 140 19.10 -8.38 5.83
C ASP A 140 17.72 -8.07 5.26
N PRO A 141 16.72 -7.81 6.12
CA PRO A 141 15.35 -7.53 5.72
C PRO A 141 15.16 -6.13 5.11
N GLY A 142 16.15 -5.24 5.17
CA GLY A 142 16.11 -3.90 4.60
C GLY A 142 16.81 -3.78 3.24
N LEU A 143 17.35 -4.87 2.71
CA LEU A 143 18.12 -4.88 1.46
C LEU A 143 17.30 -4.49 0.22
N ASP A 144 15.99 -4.61 0.27
CA ASP A 144 15.08 -4.18 -0.79
C ASP A 144 15.13 -2.65 -1.00
N PHE A 145 15.25 -1.86 0.07
CA PHE A 145 15.34 -0.39 -0.01
C PHE A 145 16.68 0.14 -0.51
N ASP A 146 17.74 -0.67 -0.47
CA ASP A 146 19.09 -0.29 -0.90
C ASP A 146 19.54 -1.12 -2.12
N PRO A 147 19.05 -0.78 -3.33
CA PRO A 147 19.36 -1.56 -4.53
C PRO A 147 20.86 -1.54 -4.82
N PRO A 148 21.48 -2.71 -5.12
CA PRO A 148 22.87 -2.77 -5.52
C PRO A 148 23.13 -1.92 -6.77
N LEU A 149 24.37 -1.46 -6.95
CA LEU A 149 24.73 -0.51 -8.01
C LEU A 149 24.42 -1.02 -9.43
N ASP A 150 24.43 -2.31 -9.64
CA ASP A 150 24.16 -3.01 -10.90
C ASP A 150 22.69 -3.43 -11.08
N ALA A 151 21.81 -3.17 -10.09
CA ALA A 151 20.39 -3.49 -10.24
C ALA A 151 19.76 -2.70 -11.39
N ASP A 152 18.95 -3.36 -12.20
CA ASP A 152 18.23 -2.74 -13.32
C ASP A 152 16.84 -2.29 -12.87
N PHE A 153 16.63 -0.96 -12.82
CA PHE A 153 15.34 -0.38 -12.43
C PHE A 153 14.17 -0.85 -13.30
N SER A 154 14.38 -1.00 -14.62
CA SER A 154 13.32 -1.46 -15.53
C SER A 154 12.94 -2.91 -15.27
N ALA A 155 13.92 -3.77 -15.00
CA ALA A 155 13.71 -5.17 -14.64
C ALA A 155 12.99 -5.30 -13.31
N ASP A 156 13.39 -4.53 -12.27
CA ASP A 156 12.78 -4.54 -10.95
C ASP A 156 11.34 -3.99 -11.00
N LEU A 157 11.08 -2.96 -11.80
CA LEU A 157 9.72 -2.45 -12.07
C LEU A 157 8.86 -3.51 -12.79
N GLY A 158 9.45 -4.28 -13.71
CA GLY A 158 8.81 -5.41 -14.35
C GLY A 158 8.45 -6.51 -13.35
N THR A 159 9.35 -6.83 -12.42
CA THR A 159 9.13 -7.78 -11.33
C THR A 159 7.97 -7.34 -10.45
N TRP A 160 7.96 -6.08 -9.98
CA TRP A 160 6.84 -5.56 -9.22
C TRP A 160 5.49 -5.70 -9.94
N ARG A 161 5.44 -5.37 -11.24
CA ARG A 161 4.22 -5.55 -12.04
C ARG A 161 3.76 -6.99 -12.12
N ALA A 162 4.71 -7.93 -12.25
CA ALA A 162 4.41 -9.36 -12.28
C ALA A 162 3.83 -9.84 -10.93
N GLU A 163 4.39 -9.39 -9.81
CA GLU A 163 3.85 -9.70 -8.48
C GLU A 163 2.43 -9.14 -8.30
N CYS A 164 2.15 -7.93 -8.78
CA CYS A 164 0.79 -7.37 -8.76
C CYS A 164 -0.19 -8.22 -9.59
N VAL A 165 0.24 -8.82 -10.70
CA VAL A 165 -0.63 -9.74 -11.48
C VAL A 165 -0.99 -10.96 -10.65
N VAL A 166 -0.01 -11.61 -10.03
CA VAL A 166 -0.24 -12.78 -9.19
C VAL A 166 -1.17 -12.45 -8.02
N SER A 167 -0.98 -11.31 -7.37
CA SER A 167 -1.84 -10.87 -6.27
C SER A 167 -3.29 -10.63 -6.71
N ARG A 168 -3.52 -10.07 -7.91
CA ARG A 168 -4.88 -9.94 -8.49
C ARG A 168 -5.54 -11.27 -8.70
N GLU A 169 -4.80 -12.27 -9.21
CA GLU A 169 -5.30 -13.62 -9.41
C GLU A 169 -5.72 -14.25 -8.07
N ILE A 170 -4.91 -14.09 -7.02
CA ILE A 170 -5.22 -14.58 -5.68
C ILE A 170 -6.47 -13.89 -5.13
N VAL A 171 -6.55 -12.55 -5.20
CA VAL A 171 -7.73 -11.81 -4.73
C VAL A 171 -9.00 -12.21 -5.50
N ALA A 172 -8.89 -12.52 -6.79
CA ALA A 172 -10.03 -12.95 -7.60
C ALA A 172 -10.48 -14.39 -7.31
N ALA A 173 -9.58 -15.25 -6.84
CA ALA A 173 -9.83 -16.67 -6.59
C ALA A 173 -10.44 -16.96 -5.21
N HIS A 174 -10.40 -16.02 -4.28
CA HIS A 174 -10.78 -16.22 -2.88
C HIS A 174 -11.89 -15.27 -2.43
N ASP A 175 -12.66 -15.67 -1.42
CA ASP A 175 -13.63 -14.80 -0.77
C ASP A 175 -12.93 -13.88 0.26
N LEU A 176 -13.52 -12.69 0.53
CA LEU A 176 -12.95 -11.75 1.50
C LEU A 176 -12.86 -12.32 2.92
N ASP A 177 -13.71 -13.29 3.23
CA ASP A 177 -13.76 -13.98 4.53
C ASP A 177 -12.85 -15.22 4.58
N ASP A 178 -12.17 -15.57 3.50
CA ASP A 178 -11.21 -16.68 3.50
C ASP A 178 -10.05 -16.36 4.42
N ILE A 179 -9.80 -17.30 5.34
CA ILE A 179 -8.78 -17.13 6.39
C ILE A 179 -7.50 -17.83 5.95
N ALA A 180 -6.43 -17.07 5.92
CA ALA A 180 -5.08 -17.59 5.85
C ALA A 180 -4.57 -17.87 7.28
N ARG A 181 -3.82 -18.96 7.41
CA ARG A 181 -3.02 -19.25 8.61
C ARG A 181 -1.57 -19.00 8.26
N PRO A 182 -1.08 -17.77 8.47
CA PRO A 182 0.27 -17.42 8.09
C PRO A 182 1.32 -18.28 8.85
N LEU A 183 2.58 -18.01 8.58
CA LEU A 183 3.69 -18.66 9.27
C LEU A 183 3.54 -18.53 10.80
N ASP A 184 4.03 -19.50 11.55
CA ASP A 184 3.81 -19.76 13.00
C ASP A 184 3.96 -18.59 13.99
N TRP A 185 4.33 -17.42 13.51
CA TRP A 185 4.56 -16.19 14.28
C TRP A 185 3.59 -15.05 13.95
N TYR A 186 2.61 -15.30 13.10
CA TYR A 186 1.57 -14.34 12.74
C TYR A 186 0.19 -14.86 13.14
N GLU A 187 -0.74 -13.97 13.50
CA GLU A 187 -2.13 -14.32 13.76
C GLU A 187 -2.85 -14.68 12.45
N ASP A 188 -3.93 -15.45 12.55
CA ASP A 188 -4.81 -15.71 11.40
C ASP A 188 -5.35 -14.40 10.85
N VAL A 189 -5.34 -14.24 9.53
CA VAL A 189 -5.85 -13.06 8.83
C VAL A 189 -6.83 -13.48 7.75
N ASP A 190 -7.88 -12.70 7.54
CA ASP A 190 -8.75 -12.85 6.39
C ASP A 190 -8.25 -12.05 5.19
N LEU A 191 -8.73 -12.37 3.98
CA LEU A 191 -8.35 -11.65 2.77
C LEU A 191 -8.74 -10.17 2.83
N ARG A 192 -9.85 -9.82 3.47
CA ARG A 192 -10.29 -8.44 3.68
C ARG A 192 -9.24 -7.64 4.44
N TRP A 193 -8.75 -8.16 5.56
CA TRP A 193 -7.69 -7.53 6.34
C TRP A 193 -6.42 -7.37 5.50
N LEU A 194 -6.06 -8.42 4.76
CA LEU A 194 -4.88 -8.39 3.90
C LEU A 194 -4.98 -7.28 2.84
N VAL A 195 -6.11 -7.16 2.15
CA VAL A 195 -6.30 -6.10 1.14
C VAL A 195 -6.27 -4.71 1.79
N LEU A 196 -6.89 -4.53 2.96
CA LEU A 196 -6.81 -3.28 3.72
C LEU A 196 -5.37 -2.95 4.15
N ARG A 197 -4.61 -3.96 4.59
CA ARG A 197 -3.19 -3.80 4.93
C ARG A 197 -2.38 -3.35 3.72
N MET A 198 -2.63 -3.95 2.56
CA MET A 198 -1.97 -3.57 1.31
C MET A 198 -2.35 -2.16 0.85
N ILE A 199 -3.62 -1.76 0.97
CA ILE A 199 -4.05 -0.37 0.70
C ILE A 199 -3.27 0.61 1.58
N SER A 200 -3.17 0.33 2.88
CA SER A 200 -2.41 1.16 3.84
C SER A 200 -0.93 1.26 3.46
N GLU A 201 -0.31 0.14 3.10
CA GLU A 201 1.09 0.06 2.66
C GLU A 201 1.33 0.93 1.43
N TYR A 202 0.50 0.73 0.40
CA TYR A 202 0.61 1.52 -0.82
C TYR A 202 0.32 3.01 -0.60
N ALA A 203 -0.67 3.37 0.21
CA ALA A 203 -0.98 4.76 0.52
C ALA A 203 0.22 5.46 1.18
N GLN A 204 0.87 4.79 2.15
CA GLN A 204 2.08 5.30 2.80
C GLN A 204 3.21 5.49 1.79
N HIS A 205 3.48 4.49 0.95
CA HIS A 205 4.57 4.56 -0.02
C HIS A 205 4.28 5.48 -1.20
N CYS A 206 3.03 5.71 -1.59
CA CYS A 206 2.66 6.76 -2.54
C CYS A 206 3.09 8.14 -2.03
N GLY A 207 2.84 8.45 -0.75
CA GLY A 207 3.33 9.70 -0.15
C GLY A 207 4.86 9.82 -0.17
N HIS A 208 5.59 8.73 0.10
CA HIS A 208 7.05 8.72 -0.03
C HIS A 208 7.49 9.00 -1.47
N VAL A 209 6.88 8.31 -2.45
CA VAL A 209 7.23 8.46 -3.86
C VAL A 209 6.86 9.84 -4.40
N ASP A 210 5.80 10.48 -3.91
CA ASP A 210 5.43 11.85 -4.26
C ASP A 210 6.54 12.82 -3.91
N LEU A 211 7.00 12.81 -2.66
CA LEU A 211 8.08 13.68 -2.21
C LEU A 211 9.41 13.39 -2.92
N LEU A 212 9.73 12.10 -3.12
CA LEU A 212 10.93 11.69 -3.84
C LEU A 212 10.89 12.19 -5.29
N ARG A 213 9.74 12.08 -5.96
CA ARG A 213 9.56 12.53 -7.35
C ARG A 213 9.68 14.04 -7.48
N GLU A 214 9.04 14.79 -6.57
CA GLU A 214 9.16 16.23 -6.52
C GLU A 214 10.62 16.68 -6.36
N GLY A 215 11.36 16.02 -5.48
CA GLY A 215 12.79 16.30 -5.28
C GLY A 215 13.70 15.92 -6.44
N ILE A 216 13.27 15.04 -7.35
CA ILE A 216 14.04 14.62 -8.54
C ILE A 216 13.84 15.57 -9.71
N ASP A 217 12.59 15.91 -10.05
CA ASP A 217 12.27 16.65 -11.28
C ASP A 217 11.18 17.71 -11.11
N GLY A 218 10.74 17.97 -9.88
CA GLY A 218 9.73 18.99 -9.55
C GLY A 218 8.29 18.59 -9.86
N ARG A 219 8.03 17.36 -10.31
CA ARG A 219 6.67 16.89 -10.57
C ARG A 219 5.95 16.61 -9.27
N THR A 220 4.87 17.34 -9.02
CA THR A 220 4.01 17.22 -7.84
C THR A 220 2.71 16.52 -8.16
N GLY A 221 1.98 16.17 -7.12
CA GLY A 221 0.58 15.79 -7.16
C GLY A 221 0.34 14.31 -7.44
N ALA A 222 -0.79 13.90 -6.97
CA ALA A 222 -1.36 12.58 -7.15
C ALA A 222 -2.74 12.69 -7.78
#